data_50843a756d7ad05c1ad16400bc8257b2
#
_entry.id   50843a756d7ad05c1ad16400bc8257b2
#
_cell.length_a   1.000
_cell.length_b   1.000
_cell.length_c   1.000
_cell.angle_alpha   90.00
_cell.angle_beta   90.00
_cell.angle_gamma   90.00
#
_symmetry.space_group_name_H-M   'P 1'
#
loop_
_entity.id
_entity.type
_entity.pdbx_description
1 polymer ?
#
loop_
_entity_poly.entity_id
_entity_poly.type
_entity_poly.pdbx_seq_one_letter_code
_entity_poly.pdbx_strand_id
1 'polypeptide(L)'
;MPKKKQHSLPEVTASAENRLFVDSNHPNHTAKDITFKRCMFVRVGLKNATLVKLIFHRCVFEDCYLRGVKFQNVDFTGSTFKECNLERTRMDSCGFRYARFSKCLLNYDEILHSLPTEPNLAIGLLKSLRCNAIEMGNKDIADRLLSRQIDIEQQDLRKQIWGPTEYYKEHYKGVDRLLSLLKLVRLRISGLFWGHGLRIMRLFISAVLLIVLFASLYQFFGTFTKANEIVQNNFPMSLYLSTVTFTTLGHPAYSPNTTFTYILCAFESILGVVYLGFLVAALYRKLSR
;
A
#
# COMPACT_ATOMS: atom_id res chain seq x y z
N MET A 1 27.85 -24.68 8.96
CA MET A 1 27.36 -24.55 7.57
C MET A 1 28.40 -25.19 6.65
N PRO A 2 28.04 -26.11 5.75
CA PRO A 2 28.99 -26.69 4.81
C PRO A 2 29.53 -25.58 3.89
N LYS A 3 30.85 -25.52 3.71
CA LYS A 3 31.51 -24.57 2.77
C LYS A 3 30.97 -24.85 1.37
N LYS A 4 30.10 -23.98 0.84
CA LYS A 4 29.68 -24.06 -0.56
C LYS A 4 30.91 -23.78 -1.44
N LYS A 5 31.21 -24.67 -2.42
CA LYS A 5 32.27 -24.45 -3.39
C LYS A 5 31.98 -23.19 -4.21
N GLN A 6 32.98 -22.33 -4.36
CA GLN A 6 32.93 -21.13 -5.18
C GLN A 6 33.01 -21.52 -6.67
N HIS A 7 32.09 -21.00 -7.49
CA HIS A 7 32.03 -21.31 -8.93
C HIS A 7 31.94 -20.01 -9.73
N SER A 8 32.46 -20.02 -10.95
CA SER A 8 32.26 -18.92 -11.90
C SER A 8 30.99 -19.13 -12.74
N LEU A 9 30.29 -18.06 -13.06
CA LEU A 9 29.07 -18.11 -13.87
C LEU A 9 29.24 -18.68 -15.27
N PRO A 10 30.35 -18.41 -16.00
CA PRO A 10 30.60 -18.97 -17.35
C PRO A 10 30.70 -20.51 -17.39
N GLU A 11 30.99 -21.15 -16.27
CA GLU A 11 31.10 -22.62 -16.18
C GLU A 11 29.74 -23.33 -16.13
N VAL A 12 28.62 -22.55 -15.99
CA VAL A 12 27.28 -23.12 -15.85
C VAL A 12 26.59 -23.11 -17.19
N THR A 13 26.62 -24.23 -17.88
CA THR A 13 26.00 -24.39 -19.21
C THR A 13 24.59 -25.04 -19.15
N ALA A 14 24.20 -25.59 -17.99
CA ALA A 14 22.91 -26.27 -17.84
C ALA A 14 22.17 -25.81 -16.58
N SER A 15 22.09 -26.62 -15.54
CA SER A 15 21.42 -26.28 -14.29
C SER A 15 22.38 -26.33 -13.11
N ALA A 16 22.16 -25.44 -12.13
CA ALA A 16 22.94 -25.40 -10.90
C ALA A 16 22.01 -25.43 -9.68
N GLU A 17 22.36 -26.24 -8.70
CA GLU A 17 21.60 -26.33 -7.45
C GLU A 17 22.52 -26.22 -6.25
N ASN A 18 22.07 -25.47 -5.22
CA ASN A 18 22.79 -25.26 -3.97
C ASN A 18 24.23 -24.73 -4.14
N ARG A 19 24.49 -23.94 -5.18
CA ARG A 19 25.83 -23.38 -5.47
C ARG A 19 25.97 -21.95 -4.96
N LEU A 20 27.21 -21.55 -4.72
CA LEU A 20 27.59 -20.20 -4.34
C LEU A 20 28.48 -19.60 -5.43
N PHE A 21 28.04 -18.44 -5.95
CA PHE A 21 28.78 -17.62 -6.92
C PHE A 21 29.22 -16.34 -6.22
N VAL A 22 30.52 -16.04 -6.22
CA VAL A 22 31.07 -14.90 -5.49
C VAL A 22 32.08 -14.16 -6.35
N ASP A 23 32.13 -12.84 -6.22
CA ASP A 23 33.17 -11.97 -6.79
C ASP A 23 33.40 -12.17 -8.29
N SER A 24 32.31 -12.40 -9.03
CA SER A 24 32.38 -12.63 -10.47
C SER A 24 31.77 -11.48 -11.26
N ASN A 25 32.47 -10.99 -12.30
CA ASN A 25 32.01 -9.88 -13.12
C ASN A 25 31.98 -10.26 -14.60
N HIS A 26 30.79 -10.27 -15.19
CA HIS A 26 30.55 -10.68 -16.57
C HIS A 26 29.65 -9.65 -17.29
N PRO A 27 30.20 -8.45 -17.63
CA PRO A 27 29.44 -7.44 -18.35
C PRO A 27 29.12 -7.93 -19.78
N ASN A 28 27.95 -7.50 -20.29
CA ASN A 28 27.43 -7.84 -21.61
C ASN A 28 27.25 -9.36 -21.86
N HIS A 29 27.23 -10.17 -20.80
CA HIS A 29 27.06 -11.61 -20.89
C HIS A 29 25.69 -11.99 -21.42
N THR A 30 25.60 -13.06 -22.21
CA THR A 30 24.33 -13.63 -22.66
C THR A 30 24.22 -15.05 -22.15
N ALA A 31 23.11 -15.33 -21.42
CA ALA A 31 22.82 -16.67 -20.95
C ALA A 31 21.37 -17.02 -21.31
N LYS A 32 21.15 -18.30 -21.63
CA LYS A 32 19.87 -18.79 -22.10
C LYS A 32 19.59 -20.20 -21.59
N ASP A 33 18.30 -20.46 -21.26
CA ASP A 33 17.79 -21.80 -20.91
C ASP A 33 18.52 -22.46 -19.72
N ILE A 34 18.89 -21.68 -18.67
CA ILE A 34 19.59 -22.18 -17.49
C ILE A 34 18.69 -22.12 -16.27
N THR A 35 18.74 -23.15 -15.43
CA THR A 35 18.00 -23.21 -14.16
C THR A 35 18.93 -23.17 -12.96
N PHE A 36 18.69 -22.22 -12.07
CA PHE A 36 19.36 -22.09 -10.77
C PHE A 36 18.36 -22.35 -9.65
N LYS A 37 18.64 -23.34 -8.78
CA LYS A 37 17.82 -23.67 -7.63
C LYS A 37 18.60 -23.48 -6.32
N ARG A 38 18.06 -22.70 -5.40
CA ARG A 38 18.67 -22.45 -4.07
C ARG A 38 20.14 -21.99 -4.15
N CYS A 39 20.48 -21.29 -5.22
CA CYS A 39 21.82 -20.71 -5.42
C CYS A 39 21.93 -19.35 -4.73
N MET A 40 23.16 -18.99 -4.39
CA MET A 40 23.49 -17.69 -3.81
C MET A 40 24.50 -16.98 -4.70
N PHE A 41 24.19 -15.73 -5.05
CA PHE A 41 25.01 -14.85 -5.85
C PHE A 41 25.45 -13.67 -4.97
N VAL A 42 26.73 -13.52 -4.71
CA VAL A 42 27.29 -12.47 -3.85
C VAL A 42 28.29 -11.66 -4.63
N ARG A 43 28.12 -10.37 -4.71
CA ARG A 43 28.97 -9.43 -5.46
C ARG A 43 29.16 -9.85 -6.91
N VAL A 44 28.07 -10.28 -7.55
CA VAL A 44 28.09 -10.67 -8.97
C VAL A 44 27.70 -9.48 -9.84
N GLY A 45 28.56 -9.15 -10.81
CA GLY A 45 28.35 -8.10 -11.80
C GLY A 45 27.88 -8.67 -13.14
N LEU A 46 26.70 -8.23 -13.60
CA LEU A 46 26.10 -8.62 -14.90
C LEU A 46 25.67 -7.37 -15.70
N LYS A 47 26.45 -6.29 -15.62
CA LYS A 47 26.10 -5.02 -16.30
C LYS A 47 25.76 -5.25 -17.78
N ASN A 48 24.57 -4.76 -18.22
CA ASN A 48 24.08 -4.84 -19.60
C ASN A 48 23.97 -6.28 -20.16
N ALA A 49 23.92 -7.30 -19.31
CA ALA A 49 23.74 -8.68 -19.75
C ALA A 49 22.36 -8.92 -20.35
N THR A 50 22.22 -9.96 -21.17
CA THR A 50 20.94 -10.41 -21.70
C THR A 50 20.66 -11.83 -21.21
N LEU A 51 19.62 -11.98 -20.40
CA LEU A 51 19.27 -13.23 -19.75
C LEU A 51 17.90 -13.70 -20.26
N VAL A 52 17.84 -14.84 -20.95
CA VAL A 52 16.66 -15.32 -21.66
C VAL A 52 16.24 -16.69 -21.14
N LYS A 53 14.98 -16.83 -20.74
CA LYS A 53 14.39 -18.09 -20.25
C LYS A 53 15.19 -18.73 -19.10
N LEU A 54 15.66 -17.91 -18.15
CA LEU A 54 16.31 -18.41 -16.94
C LEU A 54 15.29 -18.63 -15.82
N ILE A 55 15.61 -19.61 -14.98
CA ILE A 55 14.81 -19.93 -13.81
C ILE A 55 15.67 -19.77 -12.56
N PHE A 56 15.32 -18.82 -11.69
CA PHE A 56 15.96 -18.59 -10.39
C PHE A 56 15.00 -18.95 -9.26
N HIS A 57 14.90 -20.23 -8.91
CA HIS A 57 14.04 -20.69 -7.84
C HIS A 57 14.72 -20.59 -6.47
N ARG A 58 14.14 -19.80 -5.57
CA ARG A 58 14.63 -19.61 -4.18
C ARG A 58 16.11 -19.24 -4.13
N CYS A 59 16.55 -18.42 -5.09
CA CYS A 59 17.90 -17.90 -5.13
C CYS A 59 18.05 -16.64 -4.28
N VAL A 60 19.26 -16.35 -3.83
CA VAL A 60 19.59 -15.13 -3.10
C VAL A 60 20.63 -14.36 -3.91
N PHE A 61 20.32 -13.08 -4.16
CA PHE A 61 21.23 -12.12 -4.77
C PHE A 61 21.60 -11.10 -3.70
N GLU A 62 22.87 -10.97 -3.39
CA GLU A 62 23.37 -10.07 -2.35
C GLU A 62 24.52 -9.24 -2.92
N ASP A 63 24.41 -7.90 -2.80
CA ASP A 63 25.36 -6.93 -3.30
C ASP A 63 25.71 -7.14 -4.81
N CYS A 64 24.69 -7.46 -5.62
CA CYS A 64 24.87 -7.73 -7.04
C CYS A 64 24.64 -6.49 -7.89
N TYR A 65 25.51 -6.30 -8.91
CA TYR A 65 25.41 -5.21 -9.87
C TYR A 65 24.76 -5.67 -11.18
N LEU A 66 23.42 -5.46 -11.26
CA LEU A 66 22.58 -5.92 -12.36
C LEU A 66 22.06 -4.76 -13.24
N ARG A 67 22.75 -3.61 -13.22
CA ARG A 67 22.33 -2.40 -13.94
C ARG A 67 22.28 -2.64 -15.45
N GLY A 68 21.14 -2.27 -16.07
CA GLY A 68 20.94 -2.37 -17.51
C GLY A 68 20.73 -3.79 -18.04
N VAL A 69 20.58 -4.80 -17.17
CA VAL A 69 20.29 -6.19 -17.57
C VAL A 69 18.94 -6.26 -18.27
N LYS A 70 18.86 -7.05 -19.34
CA LYS A 70 17.63 -7.41 -20.04
C LYS A 70 17.22 -8.81 -19.62
N PHE A 71 16.12 -8.91 -18.88
CA PHE A 71 15.50 -10.18 -18.47
C PHE A 71 14.32 -10.48 -19.41
N GLN A 72 14.36 -11.62 -20.09
CA GLN A 72 13.28 -12.06 -20.99
C GLN A 72 12.81 -13.46 -20.60
N ASN A 73 11.54 -13.59 -20.24
CA ASN A 73 10.93 -14.85 -19.76
C ASN A 73 11.73 -15.46 -18.58
N VAL A 74 12.10 -14.64 -17.59
CA VAL A 74 12.87 -15.10 -16.42
C VAL A 74 11.96 -15.28 -15.22
N ASP A 75 12.11 -16.43 -14.55
CA ASP A 75 11.34 -16.74 -13.34
C ASP A 75 12.19 -16.56 -12.07
N PHE A 76 11.80 -15.62 -11.20
CA PHE A 76 12.42 -15.33 -9.91
C PHE A 76 11.60 -15.85 -8.72
N THR A 77 10.80 -16.91 -8.91
CA THR A 77 9.94 -17.44 -7.86
C THR A 77 10.70 -17.76 -6.57
N GLY A 78 10.29 -17.11 -5.48
CA GLY A 78 10.86 -17.29 -4.15
C GLY A 78 12.25 -16.67 -3.96
N SER A 79 12.76 -15.92 -4.92
CA SER A 79 14.10 -15.33 -4.85
C SER A 79 14.12 -14.04 -4.03
N THR A 80 15.29 -13.75 -3.44
CA THR A 80 15.50 -12.58 -2.58
C THR A 80 16.64 -11.76 -3.12
N PHE A 81 16.42 -10.45 -3.26
CA PHE A 81 17.41 -9.46 -3.66
C PHE A 81 17.72 -8.55 -2.47
N LYS A 82 19.00 -8.45 -2.11
CA LYS A 82 19.50 -7.60 -1.04
C LYS A 82 20.62 -6.72 -1.55
N GLU A 83 20.53 -5.42 -1.30
CA GLU A 83 21.57 -4.44 -1.62
C GLU A 83 22.01 -4.48 -3.10
N CYS A 84 21.10 -4.89 -3.99
CA CYS A 84 21.38 -5.03 -5.42
C CYS A 84 21.04 -3.76 -6.20
N ASN A 85 21.81 -3.51 -7.27
CA ASN A 85 21.49 -2.46 -8.22
C ASN A 85 20.84 -3.05 -9.48
N LEU A 86 19.53 -2.83 -9.63
CA LEU A 86 18.72 -3.21 -10.80
C LEU A 86 18.22 -1.98 -11.57
N GLU A 87 18.94 -0.85 -11.51
CA GLU A 87 18.56 0.32 -12.30
C GLU A 87 18.64 0.05 -13.80
N ARG A 88 17.77 0.70 -14.57
CA ARG A 88 17.72 0.60 -16.03
C ARG A 88 17.56 -0.83 -16.57
N THR A 89 17.13 -1.77 -15.72
CA THR A 89 16.78 -3.13 -16.18
C THR A 89 15.51 -3.08 -17.03
N ARG A 90 15.40 -4.01 -17.98
CA ARG A 90 14.18 -4.32 -18.71
C ARG A 90 13.71 -5.71 -18.34
N MET A 91 12.43 -5.87 -18.10
CA MET A 91 11.85 -7.12 -17.55
C MET A 91 10.63 -7.54 -18.37
N ASP A 92 10.89 -8.29 -19.45
CA ASP A 92 9.83 -8.77 -20.33
C ASP A 92 9.37 -10.17 -19.89
N SER A 93 8.08 -10.31 -19.55
CA SER A 93 7.45 -11.60 -19.16
C SER A 93 8.17 -12.30 -18.01
N CYS A 94 8.55 -11.54 -16.96
CA CYS A 94 9.24 -12.08 -15.79
C CYS A 94 8.27 -12.50 -14.68
N GLY A 95 8.60 -13.58 -13.95
CA GLY A 95 7.84 -14.08 -12.81
C GLY A 95 8.44 -13.65 -11.47
N PHE A 96 7.64 -12.99 -10.60
CA PHE A 96 8.09 -12.53 -9.28
C PHE A 96 7.26 -13.12 -8.13
N ARG A 97 6.73 -14.33 -8.28
CA ARG A 97 5.97 -15.00 -7.22
C ARG A 97 6.86 -15.18 -5.98
N TYR A 98 6.41 -14.69 -4.83
CA TYR A 98 7.15 -14.76 -3.57
C TYR A 98 8.54 -14.08 -3.59
N ALA A 99 8.83 -13.24 -4.58
CA ALA A 99 10.10 -12.49 -4.62
C ALA A 99 10.15 -11.41 -3.53
N ARG A 100 11.36 -11.15 -3.01
CA ARG A 100 11.60 -10.16 -1.96
C ARG A 100 12.73 -9.23 -2.35
N PHE A 101 12.57 -7.95 -2.02
CA PHE A 101 13.56 -6.90 -2.25
C PHE A 101 13.84 -6.15 -0.97
N SER A 102 15.10 -5.86 -0.67
CA SER A 102 15.55 -5.08 0.47
C SER A 102 16.78 -4.26 0.10
N LYS A 103 16.76 -2.96 0.35
CA LYS A 103 17.83 -2.00 0.06
C LYS A 103 18.33 -2.05 -1.40
N CYS A 104 17.44 -2.30 -2.34
CA CYS A 104 17.77 -2.41 -3.75
C CYS A 104 17.44 -1.12 -4.51
N LEU A 105 18.30 -0.75 -5.45
CA LEU A 105 18.02 0.25 -6.48
C LEU A 105 17.22 -0.42 -7.59
N LEU A 106 15.94 -0.05 -7.75
CA LEU A 106 14.99 -0.75 -8.63
C LEU A 106 14.43 0.17 -9.71
N ASN A 107 14.15 -0.42 -10.88
CA ASN A 107 13.19 0.13 -11.84
C ASN A 107 11.79 -0.42 -11.48
N TYR A 108 11.05 0.30 -10.62
CA TYR A 108 9.78 -0.17 -10.10
C TYR A 108 8.72 -0.40 -11.19
N ASP A 109 8.71 0.44 -12.23
CA ASP A 109 7.71 0.36 -13.29
C ASP A 109 7.83 -0.95 -14.06
N GLU A 110 9.04 -1.42 -14.36
CA GLU A 110 9.29 -2.71 -15.02
C GLU A 110 8.75 -3.89 -14.19
N ILE A 111 8.96 -3.87 -12.86
CA ILE A 111 8.46 -4.93 -11.97
C ILE A 111 6.93 -4.88 -11.88
N LEU A 112 6.34 -3.67 -11.88
CA LEU A 112 4.89 -3.49 -11.83
C LEU A 112 4.17 -4.00 -13.09
N HIS A 113 4.82 -4.01 -14.26
CA HIS A 113 4.28 -4.63 -15.47
C HIS A 113 4.24 -6.17 -15.38
N SER A 114 5.06 -6.76 -14.51
CA SER A 114 5.18 -8.21 -14.31
C SER A 114 4.55 -8.70 -12.99
N LEU A 115 3.52 -7.98 -12.49
CA LEU A 115 2.79 -8.40 -11.28
C LEU A 115 2.09 -9.75 -11.49
N PRO A 116 2.13 -10.65 -10.48
CA PRO A 116 1.34 -11.87 -10.49
C PRO A 116 -0.16 -11.60 -10.68
N THR A 117 -0.85 -12.49 -11.35
CA THR A 117 -2.31 -12.42 -11.56
C THR A 117 -3.11 -12.74 -10.30
N GLU A 118 -2.54 -13.55 -9.41
CA GLU A 118 -3.12 -13.92 -8.13
C GLU A 118 -3.03 -12.76 -7.13
N PRO A 119 -4.17 -12.26 -6.59
CA PRO A 119 -4.19 -11.06 -5.75
C PRO A 119 -3.28 -11.15 -4.50
N ASN A 120 -3.26 -12.32 -3.85
CA ASN A 120 -2.44 -12.55 -2.66
C ASN A 120 -0.93 -12.44 -2.96
N LEU A 121 -0.48 -12.96 -4.11
CA LEU A 121 0.90 -12.88 -4.54
C LEU A 121 1.29 -11.47 -4.99
N ALA A 122 0.40 -10.80 -5.73
CA ALA A 122 0.59 -9.40 -6.13
C ALA A 122 0.70 -8.47 -4.91
N ILE A 123 -0.19 -8.62 -3.92
CA ILE A 123 -0.14 -7.87 -2.65
C ILE A 123 1.17 -8.16 -1.92
N GLY A 124 1.62 -9.42 -1.87
CA GLY A 124 2.88 -9.82 -1.25
C GLY A 124 4.08 -9.14 -1.88
N LEU A 125 4.15 -9.12 -3.23
CA LEU A 125 5.21 -8.45 -3.98
C LEU A 125 5.18 -6.93 -3.76
N LEU A 126 3.99 -6.29 -3.85
CA LEU A 126 3.83 -4.86 -3.61
C LEU A 126 4.25 -4.44 -2.20
N LYS A 127 3.97 -5.26 -1.18
CA LYS A 127 4.48 -5.03 0.19
C LYS A 127 6.00 -5.06 0.25
N SER A 128 6.64 -6.03 -0.40
CA SER A 128 8.10 -6.12 -0.47
C SER A 128 8.72 -4.91 -1.18
N LEU A 129 8.18 -4.52 -2.33
CA LEU A 129 8.62 -3.34 -3.07
C LEU A 129 8.43 -2.05 -2.26
N ARG A 130 7.32 -1.94 -1.52
CA ARG A 130 7.06 -0.79 -0.66
C ARG A 130 8.06 -0.70 0.51
N CYS A 131 8.36 -1.82 1.17
CA CYS A 131 9.40 -1.86 2.20
C CYS A 131 10.74 -1.41 1.64
N ASN A 132 11.14 -1.94 0.47
CA ASN A 132 12.34 -1.51 -0.23
C ASN A 132 12.35 0.01 -0.54
N ALA A 133 11.23 0.56 -1.01
CA ALA A 133 11.12 1.99 -1.29
C ALA A 133 11.29 2.85 -0.02
N ILE A 134 10.75 2.40 1.11
CA ILE A 134 10.91 3.06 2.41
C ILE A 134 12.39 3.00 2.88
N GLU A 135 13.02 1.82 2.78
CA GLU A 135 14.43 1.63 3.13
C GLU A 135 15.36 2.52 2.28
N MET A 136 14.99 2.76 1.01
CA MET A 136 15.71 3.66 0.08
C MET A 136 15.33 5.13 0.20
N GLY A 137 14.44 5.51 1.15
CA GLY A 137 13.99 6.88 1.34
C GLY A 137 12.99 7.41 0.30
N ASN A 138 12.51 6.56 -0.62
CA ASN A 138 11.61 6.95 -1.71
C ASN A 138 10.14 6.89 -1.29
N LYS A 139 9.70 7.86 -0.48
CA LYS A 139 8.34 7.91 0.08
C LYS A 139 7.25 8.02 -0.99
N ASP A 140 7.48 8.76 -2.06
CA ASP A 140 6.49 8.95 -3.13
C ASP A 140 6.22 7.63 -3.88
N ILE A 141 7.26 6.84 -4.11
CA ILE A 141 7.13 5.50 -4.68
C ILE A 141 6.42 4.58 -3.69
N ALA A 142 6.77 4.61 -2.41
CA ALA A 142 6.11 3.81 -1.38
C ALA A 142 4.61 4.12 -1.27
N ASP A 143 4.21 5.38 -1.38
CA ASP A 143 2.82 5.82 -1.35
C ASP A 143 2.07 5.37 -2.63
N ARG A 144 2.71 5.43 -3.80
CA ARG A 144 2.16 4.90 -5.07
C ARG A 144 1.94 3.38 -5.00
N LEU A 145 2.91 2.64 -4.47
CA LEU A 145 2.81 1.19 -4.28
C LEU A 145 1.72 0.80 -3.27
N LEU A 146 1.56 1.58 -2.20
CA LEU A 146 0.46 1.40 -1.24
C LEU A 146 -0.90 1.60 -1.90
N SER A 147 -1.06 2.66 -2.70
CA SER A 147 -2.31 2.89 -3.45
C SER A 147 -2.63 1.71 -4.35
N ARG A 148 -1.65 1.21 -5.10
CA ARG A 148 -1.82 0.06 -5.99
C ARG A 148 -2.19 -1.23 -5.23
N GLN A 149 -1.56 -1.44 -4.06
CA GLN A 149 -1.88 -2.56 -3.17
C GLN A 149 -3.36 -2.51 -2.72
N ILE A 150 -3.82 -1.33 -2.28
CA ILE A 150 -5.21 -1.13 -1.84
C ILE A 150 -6.20 -1.36 -2.98
N ASP A 151 -5.88 -0.92 -4.20
CA ASP A 151 -6.74 -1.15 -5.37
C ASP A 151 -6.92 -2.65 -5.66
N ILE A 152 -5.83 -3.42 -5.63
CA ILE A 152 -5.89 -4.89 -5.82
C ILE A 152 -6.67 -5.55 -4.67
N GLU A 153 -6.45 -5.14 -3.42
CA GLU A 153 -7.17 -5.66 -2.26
C GLU A 153 -8.68 -5.37 -2.36
N GLN A 154 -9.08 -4.17 -2.78
CA GLN A 154 -10.49 -3.84 -3.00
C GLN A 154 -11.11 -4.67 -4.15
N GLN A 155 -10.36 -4.90 -5.23
CA GLN A 155 -10.82 -5.73 -6.33
C GLN A 155 -11.02 -7.19 -5.90
N ASP A 156 -10.09 -7.73 -5.11
CA ASP A 156 -10.20 -9.09 -4.58
C ASP A 156 -11.37 -9.23 -3.59
N LEU A 157 -11.54 -8.29 -2.65
CA LEU A 157 -12.68 -8.26 -1.74
C LEU A 157 -14.01 -8.21 -2.49
N ARG A 158 -14.11 -7.43 -3.57
CA ARG A 158 -15.31 -7.44 -4.43
C ARG A 158 -15.56 -8.82 -5.03
N LYS A 159 -14.51 -9.50 -5.54
CA LYS A 159 -14.64 -10.86 -6.08
C LYS A 159 -15.09 -11.84 -5.00
N GLN A 160 -14.62 -11.72 -3.76
CA GLN A 160 -15.05 -12.54 -2.62
C GLN A 160 -16.55 -12.33 -2.29
N ILE A 161 -17.04 -11.09 -2.38
CA ILE A 161 -18.44 -10.74 -2.09
C ILE A 161 -19.36 -11.19 -3.21
N TRP A 162 -19.05 -10.84 -4.45
CA TRP A 162 -19.92 -11.10 -5.61
C TRP A 162 -19.78 -12.51 -6.19
N GLY A 163 -18.72 -13.25 -5.87
CA GLY A 163 -18.48 -14.61 -6.29
C GLY A 163 -18.52 -14.83 -7.81
N PRO A 164 -17.70 -14.12 -8.63
CA PRO A 164 -17.78 -14.19 -10.09
C PRO A 164 -17.40 -15.57 -10.66
N THR A 165 -16.62 -16.35 -9.90
CA THR A 165 -16.19 -17.71 -10.29
C THR A 165 -16.63 -18.73 -9.24
N GLU A 166 -16.66 -20.00 -9.64
CA GLU A 166 -17.04 -21.12 -8.78
C GLU A 166 -16.16 -21.21 -7.53
N TYR A 167 -14.86 -20.96 -7.69
CA TYR A 167 -13.90 -20.86 -6.57
C TYR A 167 -14.36 -19.91 -5.47
N TYR A 168 -14.74 -18.67 -5.80
CA TYR A 168 -15.18 -17.69 -4.81
C TYR A 168 -16.54 -18.06 -4.19
N LYS A 169 -17.43 -18.71 -4.94
CA LYS A 169 -18.73 -19.17 -4.42
C LYS A 169 -18.57 -20.27 -3.39
N GLU A 170 -17.61 -21.17 -3.59
CA GLU A 170 -17.36 -22.29 -2.69
C GLU A 170 -16.62 -21.90 -1.42
N HIS A 171 -15.59 -21.04 -1.56
CA HIS A 171 -14.68 -20.70 -0.45
C HIS A 171 -15.19 -19.56 0.43
N TYR A 172 -16.02 -18.65 -0.11
CA TYR A 172 -16.54 -17.51 0.64
C TYR A 172 -18.05 -17.61 0.81
N LYS A 173 -18.51 -18.13 1.96
CA LYS A 173 -19.94 -18.29 2.30
C LYS A 173 -20.28 -17.60 3.62
N GLY A 174 -21.54 -17.14 3.76
CA GLY A 174 -22.09 -16.64 5.02
C GLY A 174 -21.20 -15.57 5.69
N VAL A 175 -20.59 -15.94 6.80
CA VAL A 175 -19.79 -15.03 7.65
C VAL A 175 -18.56 -14.49 6.90
N ASP A 176 -17.90 -15.27 6.06
CA ASP A 176 -16.71 -14.81 5.32
C ASP A 176 -17.05 -13.71 4.33
N ARG A 177 -18.21 -13.77 3.67
CA ARG A 177 -18.72 -12.69 2.82
C ARG A 177 -19.02 -11.42 3.61
N LEU A 178 -19.63 -11.57 4.80
CA LEU A 178 -19.92 -10.44 5.68
C LEU A 178 -18.61 -9.78 6.14
N LEU A 179 -17.61 -10.55 6.54
CA LEU A 179 -16.29 -10.04 6.92
C LEU A 179 -15.59 -9.33 5.74
N SER A 180 -15.66 -9.89 4.54
CA SER A 180 -15.13 -9.26 3.32
C SER A 180 -15.85 -7.95 3.00
N LEU A 181 -17.18 -7.89 3.20
CA LEU A 181 -17.97 -6.67 3.06
C LEU A 181 -17.55 -5.60 4.09
N LEU A 182 -17.42 -5.97 5.36
CA LEU A 182 -16.96 -5.05 6.40
C LEU A 182 -15.55 -4.50 6.11
N LYS A 183 -14.63 -5.35 5.65
CA LYS A 183 -13.29 -4.92 5.21
C LYS A 183 -13.36 -3.96 4.03
N LEU A 184 -14.20 -4.25 3.03
CA LEU A 184 -14.37 -3.39 1.86
C LEU A 184 -14.95 -2.02 2.26
N VAL A 185 -15.98 -2.01 3.12
CA VAL A 185 -16.60 -0.78 3.64
C VAL A 185 -15.56 0.05 4.40
N ARG A 186 -14.79 -0.58 5.31
CA ARG A 186 -13.70 0.11 6.04
C ARG A 186 -12.67 0.74 5.10
N LEU A 187 -12.23 0.00 4.06
CA LEU A 187 -11.27 0.53 3.07
C LEU A 187 -11.88 1.68 2.27
N ARG A 188 -13.18 1.59 1.90
CA ARG A 188 -13.87 2.66 1.18
C ARG A 188 -14.04 3.92 2.04
N ILE A 189 -14.46 3.76 3.28
CA ILE A 189 -14.59 4.86 4.25
C ILE A 189 -13.22 5.53 4.45
N SER A 190 -12.16 4.76 4.72
CA SER A 190 -10.80 5.29 4.87
C SER A 190 -10.33 6.03 3.61
N GLY A 191 -10.65 5.50 2.43
CA GLY A 191 -10.30 6.16 1.15
C GLY A 191 -11.05 7.47 0.94
N LEU A 192 -12.33 7.53 1.32
CA LEU A 192 -13.17 8.72 1.17
C LEU A 192 -12.74 9.84 2.12
N PHE A 193 -12.61 9.53 3.42
CA PHE A 193 -12.37 10.54 4.46
C PHE A 193 -10.94 11.10 4.44
N TRP A 194 -9.92 10.27 4.30
CA TRP A 194 -8.52 10.75 4.34
C TRP A 194 -7.59 10.16 3.27
N GLY A 195 -8.16 9.51 2.25
CA GLY A 195 -7.37 8.97 1.15
C GLY A 195 -6.31 7.96 1.60
N HIS A 196 -6.66 7.06 2.56
CA HIS A 196 -5.76 6.08 3.18
C HIS A 196 -4.53 6.72 3.86
N GLY A 197 -4.66 7.96 4.33
CA GLY A 197 -3.58 8.71 4.95
C GLY A 197 -2.60 9.34 3.96
N LEU A 198 -2.85 9.29 2.66
CA LEU A 198 -1.96 9.81 1.61
C LEU A 198 -2.29 11.25 1.21
N ARG A 199 -3.52 11.73 1.42
CA ARG A 199 -4.01 13.02 0.90
C ARG A 199 -4.61 13.88 2.01
N ILE A 200 -3.82 14.77 2.60
CA ILE A 200 -4.27 15.69 3.66
C ILE A 200 -5.44 16.55 3.21
N MET A 201 -5.46 17.01 1.95
CA MET A 201 -6.54 17.83 1.41
C MET A 201 -7.91 17.14 1.50
N ARG A 202 -7.98 15.82 1.34
CA ARG A 202 -9.24 15.07 1.52
C ARG A 202 -9.74 15.10 2.96
N LEU A 203 -8.82 15.11 3.93
CA LEU A 203 -9.17 15.23 5.34
C LEU A 203 -9.82 16.58 5.62
N PHE A 204 -9.27 17.70 5.10
CA PHE A 204 -9.88 19.02 5.22
C PHE A 204 -11.27 19.08 4.56
N ILE A 205 -11.39 18.61 3.33
CA ILE A 205 -12.66 18.60 2.60
C ILE A 205 -13.71 17.77 3.35
N SER A 206 -13.35 16.60 3.87
CA SER A 206 -14.29 15.76 4.62
C SER A 206 -14.69 16.37 5.96
N ALA A 207 -13.81 17.12 6.63
CA ALA A 207 -14.14 17.87 7.84
C ALA A 207 -15.17 18.98 7.53
N VAL A 208 -14.95 19.76 6.48
CA VAL A 208 -15.90 20.79 6.04
C VAL A 208 -17.27 20.18 5.69
N LEU A 209 -17.26 19.06 4.94
CA LEU A 209 -18.51 18.36 4.61
C LEU A 209 -19.26 17.84 5.85
N LEU A 210 -18.54 17.36 6.87
CA LEU A 210 -19.17 16.96 8.14
C LEU A 210 -19.77 18.15 8.87
N ILE A 211 -19.06 19.28 8.98
CA ILE A 211 -19.58 20.50 9.59
C ILE A 211 -20.85 20.95 8.88
N VAL A 212 -20.87 20.98 7.55
CA VAL A 212 -22.08 21.34 6.78
C VAL A 212 -23.22 20.34 7.01
N LEU A 213 -22.91 19.05 7.09
CA LEU A 213 -23.90 18.01 7.39
C LEU A 213 -24.54 18.23 8.76
N PHE A 214 -23.73 18.42 9.82
CA PHE A 214 -24.23 18.68 11.17
C PHE A 214 -24.97 20.01 11.26
N ALA A 215 -24.49 21.05 10.58
CA ALA A 215 -25.19 22.33 10.47
C ALA A 215 -26.61 22.15 9.88
N SER A 216 -26.75 21.32 8.84
CA SER A 216 -28.06 20.99 8.27
C SER A 216 -28.93 20.22 9.26
N LEU A 217 -28.35 19.24 10.00
CA LEU A 217 -29.10 18.53 11.05
C LEU A 217 -29.55 19.46 12.18
N TYR A 218 -28.72 20.41 12.58
CA TYR A 218 -29.09 21.41 13.57
C TYR A 218 -30.18 22.36 13.07
N GLN A 219 -30.17 22.74 11.81
CA GLN A 219 -31.22 23.58 11.24
C GLN A 219 -32.59 22.89 11.26
N PHE A 220 -32.64 21.59 10.92
CA PHE A 220 -33.92 20.88 10.79
C PHE A 220 -34.39 20.24 12.08
N PHE A 221 -33.50 19.76 12.91
CA PHE A 221 -33.86 18.95 14.11
C PHE A 221 -33.29 19.50 15.41
N GLY A 222 -32.36 20.43 15.35
CA GLY A 222 -31.68 20.97 16.52
C GLY A 222 -32.55 22.05 17.18
N THR A 223 -32.56 22.05 18.52
CA THR A 223 -33.17 23.13 19.32
C THR A 223 -32.13 23.63 20.31
N PHE A 224 -31.87 24.92 20.26
CA PHE A 224 -30.91 25.60 21.13
C PHE A 224 -31.61 26.72 21.89
N THR A 225 -31.14 26.97 23.10
CA THR A 225 -31.59 28.10 23.94
C THR A 225 -30.48 29.09 24.18
N LYS A 226 -30.82 30.37 24.22
CA LYS A 226 -29.98 31.48 24.63
C LYS A 226 -30.69 32.27 25.70
N ALA A 227 -30.10 32.41 26.88
CA ALA A 227 -30.73 33.10 28.03
C ALA A 227 -32.15 32.56 28.35
N ASN A 228 -32.35 31.22 28.26
CA ASN A 228 -33.60 30.51 28.44
C ASN A 228 -34.68 30.72 27.36
N GLU A 229 -34.39 31.43 26.27
CA GLU A 229 -35.30 31.56 25.14
C GLU A 229 -34.89 30.61 24.00
N ILE A 230 -35.88 29.99 23.35
CA ILE A 230 -35.62 29.11 22.18
C ILE A 230 -35.22 30.00 21.01
N VAL A 231 -34.06 29.74 20.44
CA VAL A 231 -33.55 30.47 19.29
C VAL A 231 -34.03 29.82 18.00
N GLN A 232 -34.56 30.62 17.06
CA GLN A 232 -34.81 30.16 15.70
C GLN A 232 -33.50 29.86 14.97
N ASN A 233 -33.29 28.60 14.58
CA ASN A 233 -32.12 28.18 13.86
C ASN A 233 -32.24 28.55 12.37
N ASN A 234 -31.40 29.43 11.92
CA ASN A 234 -31.12 29.64 10.48
C ASN A 234 -29.79 28.97 10.10
N PHE A 235 -29.56 28.74 8.81
CA PHE A 235 -28.36 28.02 8.34
C PHE A 235 -27.03 28.65 8.79
N PRO A 236 -26.83 29.98 8.74
CA PRO A 236 -25.57 30.59 9.22
C PRO A 236 -25.34 30.33 10.72
N MET A 237 -26.39 30.38 11.52
CA MET A 237 -26.31 30.10 12.96
C MET A 237 -26.01 28.64 13.24
N SER A 238 -26.67 27.72 12.53
CA SER A 238 -26.43 26.29 12.62
C SER A 238 -25.00 25.94 12.18
N LEU A 239 -24.48 26.60 11.15
CA LEU A 239 -23.09 26.42 10.68
C LEU A 239 -22.08 26.89 11.74
N TYR A 240 -22.33 28.03 12.36
CA TYR A 240 -21.50 28.51 13.47
C TYR A 240 -21.51 27.53 14.64
N LEU A 241 -22.70 27.05 15.07
CA LEU A 241 -22.87 26.09 16.16
C LEU A 241 -22.11 24.77 15.86
N SER A 242 -22.29 24.21 14.66
CA SER A 242 -21.56 23.01 14.23
C SER A 242 -20.04 23.25 14.22
N THR A 243 -19.56 24.35 13.66
CA THR A 243 -18.13 24.66 13.62
C THR A 243 -17.51 24.67 15.01
N VAL A 244 -18.16 25.33 15.96
CA VAL A 244 -17.64 25.47 17.32
C VAL A 244 -17.75 24.17 18.12
N THR A 245 -18.82 23.38 17.89
CA THR A 245 -18.97 22.04 18.48
C THR A 245 -17.92 21.07 17.92
N PHE A 246 -17.72 21.05 16.60
CA PHE A 246 -16.75 20.19 15.95
C PHE A 246 -15.30 20.51 16.37
N THR A 247 -14.97 21.81 16.52
CA THR A 247 -13.65 22.26 17.01
C THR A 247 -13.50 22.16 18.52
N THR A 248 -14.53 21.73 19.24
CA THR A 248 -14.58 21.60 20.70
C THR A 248 -14.29 22.90 21.47
N LEU A 249 -14.48 24.06 20.82
CA LEU A 249 -14.31 25.38 21.45
C LEU A 249 -15.43 25.68 22.45
N GLY A 250 -16.62 25.08 22.26
CA GLY A 250 -17.77 25.27 23.11
C GLY A 250 -18.48 26.61 22.89
N HIS A 251 -19.73 26.68 23.34
CA HIS A 251 -20.58 27.87 23.28
C HIS A 251 -21.04 28.29 24.65
N PRO A 252 -20.48 29.33 25.24
CA PRO A 252 -20.97 29.78 26.57
C PRO A 252 -22.37 30.37 26.54
N ALA A 253 -22.82 30.88 25.38
CA ALA A 253 -24.11 31.57 25.25
C ALA A 253 -25.27 30.70 24.76
N TYR A 254 -24.99 29.52 24.15
CA TYR A 254 -26.01 28.64 23.58
C TYR A 254 -25.91 27.25 24.19
N SER A 255 -27.06 26.73 24.64
CA SER A 255 -27.15 25.36 25.17
C SER A 255 -28.17 24.52 24.38
N PRO A 256 -27.89 23.23 24.13
CA PRO A 256 -28.89 22.31 23.57
C PRO A 256 -30.12 22.27 24.49
N ASN A 257 -31.34 22.15 23.92
CA ASN A 257 -32.56 22.13 24.69
C ASN A 257 -33.22 20.75 24.74
N THR A 258 -33.00 19.88 23.76
CA THR A 258 -33.61 18.55 23.73
C THR A 258 -32.55 17.46 23.86
N THR A 259 -32.95 16.29 24.38
CA THR A 259 -32.10 15.11 24.50
C THR A 259 -31.45 14.73 23.17
N PHE A 260 -32.21 14.84 22.06
CA PHE A 260 -31.68 14.58 20.72
C PHE A 260 -30.54 15.54 20.36
N THR A 261 -30.72 16.85 20.62
CA THR A 261 -29.66 17.86 20.35
C THR A 261 -28.44 17.65 21.22
N TYR A 262 -28.58 17.24 22.49
CA TYR A 262 -27.44 16.86 23.35
C TYR A 262 -26.65 15.70 22.78
N ILE A 263 -27.35 14.61 22.36
CA ILE A 263 -26.69 13.43 21.77
C ILE A 263 -25.96 13.82 20.46
N LEU A 264 -26.61 14.64 19.63
CA LEU A 264 -26.03 15.08 18.35
C LEU A 264 -24.77 15.91 18.58
N CYS A 265 -24.78 16.88 19.51
CA CYS A 265 -23.60 17.67 19.88
C CYS A 265 -22.47 16.82 20.46
N ALA A 266 -22.80 15.87 21.34
CA ALA A 266 -21.81 14.98 21.94
C ALA A 266 -21.13 14.11 20.85
N PHE A 267 -21.92 13.57 19.93
CA PHE A 267 -21.39 12.77 18.83
C PHE A 267 -20.51 13.59 17.88
N GLU A 268 -20.93 14.82 17.52
CA GLU A 268 -20.15 15.74 16.71
C GLU A 268 -18.81 16.10 17.39
N SER A 269 -18.84 16.41 18.69
CA SER A 269 -17.62 16.74 19.46
C SER A 269 -16.62 15.58 19.47
N ILE A 270 -17.08 14.33 19.67
CA ILE A 270 -16.23 13.13 19.62
C ILE A 270 -15.61 13.00 18.22
N LEU A 271 -16.39 13.18 17.16
CA LEU A 271 -15.86 13.15 15.79
C LEU A 271 -14.82 14.24 15.59
N GLY A 272 -15.04 15.45 16.09
CA GLY A 272 -14.10 16.57 15.99
C GLY A 272 -12.75 16.25 16.64
N VAL A 273 -12.74 15.68 17.84
CA VAL A 273 -11.51 15.24 18.53
C VAL A 273 -10.75 14.19 17.71
N VAL A 274 -11.47 13.20 17.18
CA VAL A 274 -10.88 12.15 16.33
C VAL A 274 -10.27 12.76 15.06
N TYR A 275 -10.97 13.71 14.42
CA TYR A 275 -10.45 14.41 13.23
C TYR A 275 -9.21 15.24 13.54
N LEU A 276 -9.19 15.92 14.68
CA LEU A 276 -8.00 16.67 15.11
C LEU A 276 -6.79 15.75 15.27
N GLY A 277 -6.99 14.58 15.90
CA GLY A 277 -5.94 13.55 16.00
C GLY A 277 -5.42 13.09 14.64
N PHE A 278 -6.30 12.85 13.67
CA PHE A 278 -5.91 12.51 12.32
C PHE A 278 -5.17 13.64 11.59
N LEU A 279 -5.58 14.89 11.82
CA LEU A 279 -4.93 16.06 11.24
C LEU A 279 -3.48 16.20 11.76
N VAL A 280 -3.28 16.07 13.08
CA VAL A 280 -1.96 16.12 13.71
C VAL A 280 -1.07 14.98 13.17
N ALA A 281 -1.59 13.76 13.10
CA ALA A 281 -0.86 12.61 12.55
C ALA A 281 -0.48 12.81 11.07
N ALA A 282 -1.37 13.38 10.27
CA ALA A 282 -1.12 13.67 8.85
C ALA A 282 -0.09 14.78 8.66
N LEU A 283 -0.14 15.83 9.48
CA LEU A 283 0.84 16.92 9.48
C LEU A 283 2.21 16.41 9.91
N TYR A 284 2.29 15.66 11.01
CA TYR A 284 3.54 15.05 11.46
C TYR A 284 4.18 14.21 10.35
N ARG A 285 3.40 13.36 9.69
CA ARG A 285 3.89 12.53 8.56
C ARG A 285 4.40 13.37 7.39
N LYS A 286 3.81 14.56 7.14
CA LYS A 286 4.25 15.48 6.08
C LYS A 286 5.53 16.26 6.46
N LEU A 287 5.65 16.65 7.73
CA LEU A 287 6.80 17.42 8.23
C LEU A 287 8.03 16.54 8.48
N SER A 288 7.84 15.27 8.83
CA SER A 288 8.95 14.30 9.03
C SER A 288 9.49 13.70 7.72
N ARG A 289 9.22 14.37 6.60
CA ARG A 289 9.75 14.01 5.27
C ARG A 289 11.15 14.56 5.04
#